data_934250409467f587943eece854ad5c73
#
_entry.id   934250409467f587943eece854ad5c73
#
_cell.length_a   1.000
_cell.length_b   1.000
_cell.length_c   1.000
_cell.angle_alpha   90.00
_cell.angle_beta   90.00
_cell.angle_gamma   90.00
#
_symmetry.space_group_name_H-M   'P 1'
#
loop_
_entity.id
_entity.type
_entity.pdbx_description
1 polymer ?
#
loop_
_entity_poly.entity_id
_entity_poly.type
_entity_poly.pdbx_seq_one_letter_code
_entity_poly.pdbx_strand_id
1 'polypeptide(L)'
;FRNRQRSAKRAARKIAGLSRRGREQLKPHYQRLVQTTKATVRQAERVLAELQNQVADEGHGLIDTLQTFLPRAQQVLDQTVRRVFDGEKVPPTEKLVSIFEPHSDIIRRGKVNKDTEFGHKVWLGEVEGGFIAQYEVLDGNPNDDSQWQPTLEKHIQLFGRPPTQASADRGVHSADNEAFATELGVKRVVLPKPGRKSETRRQYERQRWFWRGRRFHAGVEGRISVIKRKHGLDRCRNRGQDGFERWVGWGVIANNLTAMGKGLSP
;
A
#
# COMPACT_ATOMS: atom_id res chain seq x y z
N PHE A 1 -29.25 14.26 19.91
CA PHE A 1 -28.38 13.97 18.72
C PHE A 1 -29.23 13.41 17.58
N ARG A 2 -29.20 14.05 16.40
CA ARG A 2 -29.95 13.57 15.22
C ARG A 2 -29.09 12.61 14.40
N ASN A 3 -29.49 11.32 14.33
CA ASN A 3 -28.82 10.33 13.50
C ASN A 3 -29.12 10.56 12.00
N ARG A 4 -28.08 10.86 11.22
CA ARG A 4 -28.16 11.11 9.77
C ARG A 4 -27.65 9.94 8.91
N GLN A 5 -27.31 8.80 9.52
CA GLN A 5 -26.69 7.66 8.86
C GLN A 5 -27.48 7.15 7.63
N ARG A 6 -28.82 7.07 7.74
CA ARG A 6 -29.67 6.62 6.61
C ARG A 6 -29.56 7.58 5.40
N SER A 7 -29.53 8.88 5.64
CA SER A 7 -29.40 9.91 4.58
C SER A 7 -28.04 9.80 3.91
N ALA A 8 -26.95 9.70 4.69
CA ALA A 8 -25.59 9.57 4.19
C ALA A 8 -25.41 8.25 3.38
N LYS A 9 -25.88 7.11 3.91
CA LYS A 9 -25.83 5.82 3.19
C LYS A 9 -26.59 5.86 1.86
N ARG A 10 -27.73 6.53 1.80
CA ARG A 10 -28.51 6.67 0.55
C ARG A 10 -27.74 7.49 -0.49
N ALA A 11 -27.15 8.63 -0.08
CA ALA A 11 -26.35 9.46 -0.96
C ALA A 11 -25.11 8.70 -1.47
N ALA A 12 -24.37 8.03 -0.58
CA ALA A 12 -23.19 7.25 -0.93
C ALA A 12 -23.49 6.11 -1.91
N ARG A 13 -24.59 5.37 -1.71
CA ARG A 13 -25.03 4.31 -2.63
C ARG A 13 -25.37 4.85 -4.03
N LYS A 14 -25.99 6.02 -4.13
CA LYS A 14 -26.28 6.67 -5.42
C LYS A 14 -24.99 7.09 -6.10
N ILE A 15 -24.05 7.66 -5.37
CA ILE A 15 -22.72 8.03 -5.90
C ILE A 15 -22.01 6.78 -6.46
N ALA A 16 -21.97 5.69 -5.71
CA ALA A 16 -21.36 4.43 -6.14
C ALA A 16 -22.01 3.85 -7.41
N GLY A 17 -23.36 3.87 -7.47
CA GLY A 17 -24.11 3.35 -8.63
C GLY A 17 -23.98 4.21 -9.88
N LEU A 18 -23.69 5.50 -9.74
CA LEU A 18 -23.57 6.46 -10.85
C LEU A 18 -22.10 6.77 -11.21
N SER A 19 -21.12 6.18 -10.52
CA SER A 19 -19.70 6.52 -10.66
C SER A 19 -19.16 6.40 -12.11
N ARG A 20 -19.81 5.61 -12.95
CA ARG A 20 -19.48 5.43 -14.39
C ARG A 20 -20.18 6.41 -15.32
N ARG A 21 -21.12 7.24 -14.86
CA ARG A 21 -22.03 8.06 -15.69
C ARG A 21 -21.64 9.55 -15.82
N GLY A 22 -20.46 9.94 -15.36
CA GLY A 22 -19.96 11.31 -15.47
C GLY A 22 -20.20 12.17 -14.22
N ARG A 23 -19.36 13.21 -14.07
CA ARG A 23 -19.29 14.04 -12.84
C ARG A 23 -20.53 14.86 -12.58
N GLU A 24 -21.16 15.41 -13.62
CA GLU A 24 -22.31 16.30 -13.46
C GLU A 24 -23.49 15.60 -12.77
N GLN A 25 -23.77 14.35 -13.14
CA GLN A 25 -24.84 13.57 -12.51
C GLN A 25 -24.55 13.20 -11.05
N LEU A 26 -23.29 13.24 -10.64
CA LEU A 26 -22.86 12.94 -9.28
C LEU A 26 -22.96 14.16 -8.35
N LYS A 27 -22.82 15.39 -8.85
CA LYS A 27 -22.78 16.62 -8.05
C LYS A 27 -23.94 16.75 -7.06
N PRO A 28 -25.22 16.53 -7.43
CA PRO A 28 -26.33 16.67 -6.47
C PRO A 28 -26.25 15.66 -5.31
N HIS A 29 -25.75 14.46 -5.58
CA HIS A 29 -25.59 13.43 -4.55
C HIS A 29 -24.42 13.71 -3.63
N TYR A 30 -23.30 14.21 -4.16
CA TYR A 30 -22.19 14.72 -3.37
C TYR A 30 -22.61 15.93 -2.52
N GLN A 31 -23.36 16.89 -3.09
CA GLN A 31 -23.88 18.05 -2.34
C GLN A 31 -24.69 17.60 -1.13
N ARG A 32 -25.60 16.64 -1.31
CA ARG A 32 -26.39 16.09 -0.21
C ARG A 32 -25.53 15.37 0.84
N LEU A 33 -24.53 14.62 0.40
CA LEU A 33 -23.62 13.92 1.31
C LEU A 33 -22.79 14.92 2.12
N VAL A 34 -22.19 15.91 1.46
CA VAL A 34 -21.41 16.98 2.08
C VAL A 34 -22.24 17.77 3.11
N GLN A 35 -23.47 18.19 2.75
CA GLN A 35 -24.37 18.89 3.67
C GLN A 35 -24.72 18.03 4.90
N THR A 36 -25.00 16.73 4.67
CA THR A 36 -25.31 15.78 5.74
C THR A 36 -24.12 15.61 6.67
N THR A 37 -22.91 15.51 6.13
CA THR A 37 -21.67 15.34 6.91
C THR A 37 -21.32 16.61 7.65
N LYS A 38 -21.39 17.81 7.00
CA LYS A 38 -21.19 19.11 7.66
C LYS A 38 -22.13 19.31 8.86
N ALA A 39 -23.41 18.93 8.71
CA ALA A 39 -24.37 19.03 9.81
C ALA A 39 -24.05 18.04 10.96
N THR A 40 -23.44 16.89 10.68
CA THR A 40 -23.00 15.94 11.70
C THR A 40 -21.76 16.45 12.42
N VAL A 41 -20.78 16.97 11.67
CA VAL A 41 -19.55 17.56 12.21
C VAL A 41 -19.88 18.70 13.15
N ARG A 42 -20.69 19.69 12.73
CA ARG A 42 -21.12 20.81 13.59
C ARG A 42 -21.83 20.36 14.87
N GLN A 43 -22.57 19.26 14.81
CA GLN A 43 -23.22 18.69 15.99
C GLN A 43 -22.21 18.04 16.92
N ALA A 44 -21.20 17.35 16.39
CA ALA A 44 -20.13 16.75 17.17
C ALA A 44 -19.21 17.82 17.80
N GLU A 45 -18.91 18.92 17.09
CA GLU A 45 -18.15 20.07 17.61
C GLU A 45 -18.84 20.70 18.81
N ARG A 46 -20.18 20.87 18.76
CA ARG A 46 -20.93 21.38 19.93
C ARG A 46 -20.85 20.44 21.13
N VAL A 47 -21.02 19.13 20.89
CA VAL A 47 -20.90 18.14 21.96
C VAL A 47 -19.50 18.15 22.55
N LEU A 48 -18.46 18.28 21.72
CA LEU A 48 -17.07 18.36 22.18
C LEU A 48 -16.88 19.59 23.08
N ALA A 49 -17.38 20.78 22.67
CA ALA A 49 -17.31 22.00 23.46
C ALA A 49 -18.08 21.91 24.79
N GLU A 50 -19.24 21.26 24.79
CA GLU A 50 -20.01 20.98 26.00
C GLU A 50 -19.27 20.05 26.95
N LEU A 51 -18.69 18.97 26.45
CA LEU A 51 -17.92 18.00 27.25
C LEU A 51 -16.65 18.62 27.83
N GLN A 52 -15.95 19.45 27.08
CA GLN A 52 -14.74 20.14 27.56
C GLN A 52 -15.02 21.12 28.70
N ASN A 53 -16.24 21.67 28.77
CA ASN A 53 -16.68 22.56 29.84
C ASN A 53 -17.23 21.81 31.08
N GLN A 54 -17.51 20.48 30.93
CA GLN A 54 -17.96 19.63 32.02
C GLN A 54 -16.79 18.79 32.49
N VAL A 55 -16.21 19.17 33.64
CA VAL A 55 -15.08 18.45 34.27
C VAL A 55 -15.59 17.16 34.90
N ALA A 56 -15.88 16.14 34.09
CA ALA A 56 -16.27 14.80 34.55
C ALA A 56 -15.35 13.75 33.95
N ASP A 57 -14.78 12.87 34.78
CA ASP A 57 -13.84 11.80 34.41
C ASP A 57 -14.41 10.81 33.36
N GLU A 58 -15.70 10.61 33.32
CA GLU A 58 -16.36 9.65 32.43
C GLU A 58 -16.40 10.07 30.94
N GLY A 59 -16.04 11.31 30.61
CA GLY A 59 -16.09 11.83 29.24
C GLY A 59 -14.81 11.73 28.41
N HIS A 60 -13.66 11.41 28.99
CA HIS A 60 -12.35 11.49 28.33
C HIS A 60 -12.26 10.68 27.04
N GLY A 61 -12.71 9.42 27.03
CA GLY A 61 -12.66 8.57 25.83
C GLY A 61 -13.52 9.08 24.67
N LEU A 62 -14.61 9.78 24.95
CA LEU A 62 -15.43 10.41 23.92
C LEU A 62 -14.78 11.71 23.40
N ILE A 63 -14.19 12.49 24.28
CA ILE A 63 -13.41 13.69 23.92
C ILE A 63 -12.27 13.31 22.99
N ASP A 64 -11.44 12.32 23.35
CA ASP A 64 -10.33 11.82 22.54
C ASP A 64 -10.82 11.32 21.16
N THR A 65 -11.94 10.60 21.17
CA THR A 65 -12.56 10.11 19.93
C THR A 65 -12.97 11.28 19.03
N LEU A 66 -13.66 12.29 19.57
CA LEU A 66 -14.12 13.45 18.81
C LEU A 66 -12.94 14.29 18.32
N GLN A 67 -11.93 14.54 19.17
CA GLN A 67 -10.72 15.26 18.81
C GLN A 67 -9.94 14.56 17.69
N THR A 68 -9.94 13.24 17.67
CA THR A 68 -9.28 12.44 16.63
C THR A 68 -10.04 12.48 15.31
N PHE A 69 -11.37 12.34 15.33
CA PHE A 69 -12.14 12.12 14.10
C PHE A 69 -12.68 13.41 13.47
N LEU A 70 -12.88 14.49 14.24
CA LEU A 70 -13.38 15.77 13.70
C LEU A 70 -12.42 16.36 12.66
N PRO A 71 -11.11 16.54 12.92
CA PRO A 71 -10.18 17.05 11.92
C PRO A 71 -10.13 16.18 10.66
N ARG A 72 -10.15 14.86 10.81
CA ARG A 72 -10.17 13.92 9.68
C ARG A 72 -11.43 14.04 8.84
N ALA A 73 -12.60 14.20 9.49
CA ALA A 73 -13.86 14.42 8.79
C ALA A 73 -13.87 15.74 8.04
N GLN A 74 -13.28 16.81 8.63
CA GLN A 74 -13.13 18.11 7.99
C GLN A 74 -12.22 18.04 6.77
N GLN A 75 -11.08 17.33 6.85
CA GLN A 75 -10.17 17.10 5.73
C GLN A 75 -10.87 16.37 4.57
N VAL A 76 -11.66 15.31 4.87
CA VAL A 76 -12.44 14.59 3.85
C VAL A 76 -13.51 15.48 3.22
N LEU A 77 -14.14 16.38 3.97
CA LEU A 77 -15.08 17.36 3.43
C LEU A 77 -14.38 18.34 2.49
N ASP A 78 -13.24 18.90 2.90
CA ASP A 78 -12.46 19.86 2.11
C ASP A 78 -12.00 19.24 0.79
N GLN A 79 -11.31 18.10 0.84
CA GLN A 79 -10.84 17.41 -0.37
C GLN A 79 -11.99 17.01 -1.30
N THR A 80 -13.18 16.73 -0.74
CA THR A 80 -14.38 16.40 -1.55
C THR A 80 -14.90 17.63 -2.27
N VAL A 81 -14.97 18.80 -1.58
CA VAL A 81 -15.41 20.06 -2.18
C VAL A 81 -14.46 20.45 -3.30
N ARG A 82 -13.17 20.57 -3.02
CA ARG A 82 -12.13 20.90 -3.99
C ARG A 82 -12.18 19.98 -5.23
N ARG A 83 -12.32 18.69 -5.00
CA ARG A 83 -12.30 17.69 -6.11
C ARG A 83 -13.57 17.68 -6.95
N VAL A 84 -14.75 17.75 -6.31
CA VAL A 84 -16.04 17.50 -6.98
C VAL A 84 -16.67 18.80 -7.49
N PHE A 85 -16.61 19.87 -6.71
CA PHE A 85 -17.29 21.13 -7.03
C PHE A 85 -16.35 22.12 -7.72
N ASP A 86 -15.12 22.26 -7.22
CA ASP A 86 -14.14 23.21 -7.75
C ASP A 86 -13.31 22.60 -8.90
N GLY A 87 -13.40 21.29 -9.10
CA GLY A 87 -12.70 20.58 -10.19
C GLY A 87 -11.19 20.44 -9.97
N GLU A 88 -10.71 20.75 -8.78
CA GLU A 88 -9.30 20.73 -8.43
C GLU A 88 -8.72 19.30 -8.44
N LYS A 89 -7.47 19.18 -8.87
CA LYS A 89 -6.71 17.93 -8.76
C LYS A 89 -5.98 17.91 -7.42
N VAL A 90 -6.68 17.51 -6.35
CA VAL A 90 -6.08 17.38 -5.01
C VAL A 90 -4.89 16.42 -5.07
N PRO A 91 -3.69 16.81 -4.59
CA PRO A 91 -2.50 15.95 -4.54
C PRO A 91 -2.73 14.68 -3.70
N PRO A 92 -2.08 13.54 -4.01
CA PRO A 92 -2.19 12.33 -3.19
C PRO A 92 -1.77 12.53 -1.73
N THR A 93 -0.75 13.37 -1.49
CA THR A 93 -0.21 13.68 -0.16
C THR A 93 -1.17 14.47 0.73
N GLU A 94 -2.15 15.17 0.14
CA GLU A 94 -3.18 15.92 0.86
C GLU A 94 -4.46 15.09 1.08
N LYS A 95 -4.52 13.87 0.51
CA LYS A 95 -5.73 13.05 0.58
C LYS A 95 -5.73 12.13 1.79
N LEU A 96 -6.81 12.19 2.53
CA LEU A 96 -7.17 11.19 3.52
C LEU A 96 -8.15 10.19 2.88
N VAL A 97 -7.73 8.93 2.69
CA VAL A 97 -8.56 7.89 2.05
C VAL A 97 -9.32 7.04 3.06
N SER A 98 -8.88 7.01 4.30
CA SER A 98 -9.58 6.36 5.41
C SER A 98 -9.52 7.23 6.67
N ILE A 99 -10.66 7.56 7.24
CA ILE A 99 -10.72 8.29 8.53
C ILE A 99 -10.31 7.40 9.71
N PHE A 100 -10.39 6.08 9.56
CA PHE A 100 -10.02 5.10 10.59
C PHE A 100 -8.56 4.67 10.51
N GLU A 101 -8.00 4.63 9.30
CA GLU A 101 -6.62 4.25 9.00
C GLU A 101 -5.97 5.37 8.16
N PRO A 102 -5.62 6.52 8.79
CA PRO A 102 -5.15 7.70 8.06
C PRO A 102 -3.83 7.50 7.34
N HIS A 103 -3.05 6.50 7.76
CA HIS A 103 -1.78 6.11 7.13
C HIS A 103 -1.95 5.35 5.81
N SER A 104 -3.19 5.03 5.40
CA SER A 104 -3.42 4.29 4.14
C SER A 104 -3.03 5.11 2.92
N ASP A 105 -2.17 4.56 2.08
CA ASP A 105 -1.67 5.18 0.86
C ASP A 105 -2.58 4.94 -0.35
N ILE A 106 -2.38 5.76 -1.38
CA ILE A 106 -2.99 5.63 -2.70
C ILE A 106 -1.97 4.98 -3.64
N ILE A 107 -2.15 3.70 -3.94
CA ILE A 107 -1.25 2.93 -4.79
C ILE A 107 -1.80 2.91 -6.21
N ARG A 108 -1.08 3.51 -7.16
CA ARG A 108 -1.39 3.43 -8.59
C ARG A 108 -0.67 2.27 -9.24
N ARG A 109 -1.43 1.39 -9.88
CA ARG A 109 -0.87 0.18 -10.51
C ARG A 109 -0.80 0.22 -12.04
N GLY A 110 -1.38 1.21 -12.70
CA GLY A 110 -1.43 1.28 -14.16
C GLY A 110 -2.15 0.11 -14.84
N LYS A 111 -2.96 -0.66 -14.11
CA LYS A 111 -3.74 -1.77 -14.66
C LYS A 111 -5.10 -1.27 -15.17
N VAL A 112 -5.50 -1.70 -16.36
CA VAL A 112 -6.74 -1.25 -17.05
C VAL A 112 -8.01 -1.44 -16.20
N ASN A 113 -8.09 -2.51 -15.42
CA ASN A 113 -9.31 -2.83 -14.66
C ASN A 113 -9.31 -2.34 -13.21
N LYS A 114 -8.16 -2.01 -12.63
CA LYS A 114 -8.02 -1.56 -11.24
C LYS A 114 -6.79 -0.68 -11.12
N ASP A 115 -6.97 0.57 -11.51
CA ASP A 115 -5.91 1.57 -11.58
C ASP A 115 -5.40 2.02 -10.20
N THR A 116 -6.26 1.96 -9.17
CA THR A 116 -5.95 2.45 -7.83
C THR A 116 -6.30 1.41 -6.77
N GLU A 117 -5.36 1.15 -5.88
CA GLU A 117 -5.54 0.37 -4.65
C GLU A 117 -5.23 1.27 -3.44
N PHE A 118 -5.75 0.89 -2.27
CA PHE A 118 -5.53 1.59 -1.00
C PHE A 118 -4.87 0.64 0.00
N GLY A 119 -3.91 1.16 0.76
CA GLY A 119 -3.15 0.39 1.74
C GLY A 119 -1.68 0.75 1.68
N HIS A 120 -0.80 -0.20 1.99
CA HIS A 120 0.64 0.00 1.92
C HIS A 120 1.26 -0.92 0.87
N LYS A 121 2.32 -0.43 0.25
CA LYS A 121 3.21 -1.23 -0.57
C LYS A 121 4.13 -2.02 0.37
N VAL A 122 4.24 -3.32 0.16
CA VAL A 122 5.15 -4.18 0.91
C VAL A 122 6.20 -4.71 -0.04
N TRP A 123 7.45 -4.44 0.29
CA TRP A 123 8.61 -4.98 -0.41
C TRP A 123 9.05 -6.27 0.26
N LEU A 124 9.37 -7.30 -0.53
CA LEU A 124 9.77 -8.61 -0.03
C LEU A 124 11.07 -9.06 -0.71
N GLY A 125 12.05 -9.46 0.09
CA GLY A 125 13.29 -10.11 -0.36
C GLY A 125 13.23 -11.62 -0.12
N GLU A 126 13.04 -12.39 -1.20
CA GLU A 126 13.03 -13.85 -1.16
C GLU A 126 14.43 -14.42 -1.45
N VAL A 127 14.82 -15.44 -0.71
CA VAL A 127 16.03 -16.22 -0.95
C VAL A 127 15.67 -17.65 -1.38
N GLU A 128 16.68 -18.45 -1.72
CA GLU A 128 16.51 -19.85 -2.14
C GLU A 128 15.70 -20.65 -1.11
N GLY A 129 14.94 -21.63 -1.58
CA GLY A 129 14.02 -22.40 -0.73
C GLY A 129 12.68 -21.73 -0.47
N GLY A 130 12.46 -20.53 -0.99
CA GLY A 130 11.21 -19.78 -0.83
C GLY A 130 11.07 -19.10 0.52
N PHE A 131 12.17 -18.87 1.21
CA PHE A 131 12.21 -18.09 2.45
C PHE A 131 12.19 -16.59 2.14
N ILE A 132 11.40 -15.85 2.88
CA ILE A 132 11.45 -14.40 2.89
C ILE A 132 12.46 -13.99 3.95
N ALA A 133 13.63 -13.52 3.51
CA ALA A 133 14.71 -13.11 4.38
C ALA A 133 14.54 -11.68 4.91
N GLN A 134 13.82 -10.85 4.17
CA GLN A 134 13.56 -9.45 4.54
C GLN A 134 12.24 -8.98 3.99
N TYR A 135 11.60 -8.10 4.72
CA TYR A 135 10.42 -7.38 4.27
C TYR A 135 10.46 -5.93 4.76
N GLU A 136 9.73 -5.07 4.07
CA GLU A 136 9.58 -3.67 4.44
C GLU A 136 8.19 -3.18 4.06
N VAL A 137 7.53 -2.50 4.97
CA VAL A 137 6.31 -1.74 4.68
C VAL A 137 6.74 -0.35 4.26
N LEU A 138 6.50 -0.03 3.00
CA LEU A 138 6.98 1.22 2.41
C LEU A 138 6.00 2.36 2.72
N ASP A 139 6.55 3.52 3.05
CA ASP A 139 5.79 4.74 3.21
C ASP A 139 5.45 5.34 1.83
N GLY A 140 4.20 5.69 1.65
CA GLY A 140 3.72 6.24 0.38
C GLY A 140 3.72 5.20 -0.76
N ASN A 141 4.05 5.65 -1.95
CA ASN A 141 4.14 4.78 -3.12
C ASN A 141 5.46 5.01 -3.88
N PRO A 142 6.63 4.69 -3.26
CA PRO A 142 7.92 4.85 -3.91
C PRO A 142 8.05 3.94 -5.13
N ASN A 143 8.95 4.31 -6.05
CA ASN A 143 9.28 3.48 -7.19
C ASN A 143 9.98 2.20 -6.77
N ASP A 144 9.80 1.12 -7.51
CA ASP A 144 10.42 -0.17 -7.21
C ASP A 144 11.94 -0.15 -7.41
N ASP A 145 12.44 0.68 -8.31
CA ASP A 145 13.87 0.86 -8.58
C ASP A 145 14.65 1.40 -7.37
N SER A 146 14.04 2.26 -6.56
CA SER A 146 14.65 2.79 -5.35
C SER A 146 14.83 1.76 -4.22
N GLN A 147 14.14 0.61 -4.30
CA GLN A 147 14.20 -0.43 -3.27
C GLN A 147 15.35 -1.44 -3.49
N TRP A 148 15.96 -1.43 -4.67
CA TRP A 148 16.97 -2.41 -5.05
C TRP A 148 18.24 -2.33 -4.21
N GLN A 149 18.82 -1.15 -4.15
CA GLN A 149 20.09 -0.94 -3.43
C GLN A 149 19.96 -1.24 -1.93
N PRO A 150 18.97 -0.68 -1.20
CA PRO A 150 18.77 -1.02 0.21
C PRO A 150 18.53 -2.53 0.44
N THR A 151 17.88 -3.21 -0.50
CA THR A 151 17.64 -4.65 -0.41
C THR A 151 18.93 -5.45 -0.46
N LEU A 152 19.87 -5.09 -1.35
CA LEU A 152 21.16 -5.76 -1.45
C LEU A 152 22.04 -5.48 -0.22
N GLU A 153 22.04 -4.26 0.28
CA GLU A 153 22.75 -3.89 1.52
C GLU A 153 22.24 -4.68 2.73
N LYS A 154 20.91 -4.73 2.90
CA LYS A 154 20.28 -5.55 3.96
C LYS A 154 20.61 -7.04 3.81
N HIS A 155 20.68 -7.55 2.57
CA HIS A 155 21.10 -8.93 2.34
C HIS A 155 22.53 -9.17 2.84
N ILE A 156 23.46 -8.28 2.54
CA ILE A 156 24.85 -8.37 3.01
C ILE A 156 24.92 -8.30 4.53
N GLN A 157 24.15 -7.41 5.17
CA GLN A 157 24.06 -7.32 6.61
C GLN A 157 23.58 -8.64 7.26
N LEU A 158 22.59 -9.28 6.65
CA LEU A 158 22.02 -10.53 7.15
C LEU A 158 22.93 -11.74 6.95
N PHE A 159 23.61 -11.84 5.81
CA PHE A 159 24.34 -13.04 5.39
C PHE A 159 25.86 -12.88 5.35
N GLY A 160 26.37 -11.67 5.65
CA GLY A 160 27.80 -11.36 5.64
C GLY A 160 28.46 -11.38 4.26
N ARG A 161 27.67 -11.51 3.18
CA ARG A 161 28.16 -11.60 1.79
C ARG A 161 27.08 -11.19 0.79
N PRO A 162 27.46 -10.69 -0.40
CA PRO A 162 26.50 -10.44 -1.46
C PRO A 162 25.88 -11.74 -1.99
N PRO A 163 24.66 -11.70 -2.53
CA PRO A 163 24.06 -12.85 -3.19
C PRO A 163 24.84 -13.20 -4.47
N THR A 164 24.99 -14.49 -4.78
CA THR A 164 25.60 -14.91 -6.03
C THR A 164 24.78 -14.44 -7.24
N GLN A 165 23.47 -14.43 -7.09
CA GLN A 165 22.53 -13.96 -8.11
C GLN A 165 21.44 -13.15 -7.43
N ALA A 166 21.12 -11.99 -8.02
CA ALA A 166 20.00 -11.16 -7.61
C ALA A 166 19.07 -10.90 -8.80
N SER A 167 17.77 -10.97 -8.57
CA SER A 167 16.75 -10.79 -9.61
C SER A 167 15.60 -9.94 -9.11
N ALA A 168 15.07 -9.09 -9.98
CA ALA A 168 13.89 -8.30 -9.74
C ALA A 168 13.07 -8.07 -11.01
N ASP A 169 11.92 -7.41 -10.84
CA ASP A 169 11.05 -7.02 -11.93
C ASP A 169 11.71 -6.02 -12.89
N ARG A 170 11.12 -5.92 -14.07
CA ARG A 170 11.52 -4.97 -15.12
C ARG A 170 11.47 -3.52 -14.65
N GLY A 171 10.58 -3.18 -13.71
CA GLY A 171 10.46 -1.84 -13.12
C GLY A 171 11.67 -1.41 -12.28
N VAL A 172 12.46 -2.36 -11.81
CA VAL A 172 13.67 -2.13 -10.98
C VAL A 172 14.91 -1.81 -11.83
N HIS A 173 14.86 -2.10 -13.15
CA HIS A 173 16.02 -1.93 -14.00
C HIS A 173 16.40 -0.45 -14.18
N SER A 174 17.63 -0.12 -13.79
CA SER A 174 18.39 1.07 -14.20
C SER A 174 19.85 0.68 -14.42
N ALA A 175 20.61 1.50 -15.13
CA ALA A 175 22.06 1.30 -15.29
C ALA A 175 22.76 1.36 -13.92
N ASP A 176 22.33 2.31 -13.09
CA ASP A 176 22.90 2.50 -11.74
C ASP A 176 22.64 1.31 -10.84
N ASN A 177 21.44 0.71 -10.90
CA ASN A 177 21.12 -0.47 -10.12
C ASN A 177 21.90 -1.72 -10.57
N GLU A 178 22.19 -1.87 -11.86
CA GLU A 178 23.06 -2.94 -12.35
C GLU A 178 24.52 -2.71 -11.93
N ALA A 179 25.03 -1.49 -12.07
CA ALA A 179 26.39 -1.12 -11.66
C ALA A 179 26.58 -1.34 -10.15
N PHE A 180 25.69 -0.81 -9.33
CA PHE A 180 25.70 -0.98 -7.87
C PHE A 180 25.75 -2.44 -7.45
N ALA A 181 24.89 -3.28 -8.01
CA ALA A 181 24.88 -4.72 -7.68
C ALA A 181 26.21 -5.39 -8.08
N THR A 182 26.81 -5.00 -9.21
CA THR A 182 28.09 -5.52 -9.67
C THR A 182 29.24 -5.09 -8.76
N GLU A 183 29.26 -3.82 -8.34
CA GLU A 183 30.24 -3.27 -7.40
C GLU A 183 30.20 -3.96 -6.03
N LEU A 184 29.01 -4.31 -5.56
CA LEU A 184 28.82 -5.11 -4.35
C LEU A 184 29.31 -6.57 -4.48
N GLY A 185 29.67 -7.02 -5.69
CA GLY A 185 30.15 -8.39 -5.94
C GLY A 185 29.07 -9.39 -6.33
N VAL A 186 27.87 -8.94 -6.69
CA VAL A 186 26.83 -9.82 -7.25
C VAL A 186 27.25 -10.34 -8.61
N LYS A 187 27.49 -11.66 -8.74
CA LYS A 187 28.02 -12.26 -9.98
C LYS A 187 26.99 -12.30 -11.12
N ARG A 188 25.71 -12.34 -10.82
CA ARG A 188 24.62 -12.47 -11.80
C ARG A 188 23.48 -11.51 -11.47
N VAL A 189 23.41 -10.38 -12.18
CA VAL A 189 22.37 -9.38 -12.01
C VAL A 189 21.27 -9.63 -13.05
N VAL A 190 20.05 -9.97 -12.59
CA VAL A 190 18.93 -10.33 -13.46
C VAL A 190 17.85 -9.24 -13.36
N LEU A 191 18.11 -8.12 -14.03
CA LEU A 191 17.19 -6.99 -14.18
C LEU A 191 16.79 -6.88 -15.66
N PRO A 192 15.59 -7.34 -16.07
CA PRO A 192 15.18 -7.31 -17.48
C PRO A 192 14.99 -5.85 -17.95
N LYS A 193 15.76 -5.43 -18.96
CA LYS A 193 15.67 -4.05 -19.48
C LYS A 193 14.32 -3.83 -20.16
N PRO A 194 13.58 -2.77 -19.83
CA PRO A 194 12.37 -2.37 -20.54
C PRO A 194 12.67 -1.76 -21.91
N GLY A 195 11.69 -1.76 -22.82
CA GLY A 195 11.77 -1.10 -24.12
C GLY A 195 12.73 -1.75 -25.12
N ARG A 196 13.26 -0.92 -26.04
CA ARG A 196 14.17 -1.40 -27.10
C ARG A 196 15.55 -1.74 -26.53
N LYS A 197 16.08 -2.92 -26.90
CA LYS A 197 17.37 -3.44 -26.43
C LYS A 197 18.39 -3.41 -27.55
N SER A 198 19.64 -3.07 -27.24
CA SER A 198 20.78 -3.29 -28.12
C SER A 198 21.02 -4.79 -28.36
N GLU A 199 21.79 -5.15 -29.39
CA GLU A 199 22.11 -6.55 -29.66
C GLU A 199 22.92 -7.15 -28.51
N THR A 200 23.88 -6.45 -27.96
CA THR A 200 24.65 -6.86 -26.76
C THR A 200 23.72 -7.17 -25.58
N ARG A 201 22.73 -6.31 -25.34
CA ARG A 201 21.75 -6.53 -24.25
C ARG A 201 20.87 -7.75 -24.52
N ARG A 202 20.48 -7.98 -25.76
CA ARG A 202 19.70 -9.18 -26.11
C ARG A 202 20.52 -10.45 -25.88
N GLN A 203 21.79 -10.47 -26.28
CA GLN A 203 22.69 -11.59 -26.04
C GLN A 203 22.89 -11.86 -24.54
N TYR A 204 23.07 -10.81 -23.74
CA TYR A 204 23.16 -10.88 -22.28
C TYR A 204 21.89 -11.54 -21.67
N GLU A 205 20.70 -11.07 -22.05
CA GLU A 205 19.44 -11.60 -21.51
C GLU A 205 19.05 -12.98 -22.07
N ARG A 206 19.66 -13.43 -23.17
CA ARG A 206 19.50 -14.80 -23.72
C ARG A 206 20.31 -15.86 -22.96
N GLN A 207 21.25 -15.47 -22.12
CA GLN A 207 22.07 -16.42 -21.39
C GLN A 207 21.21 -17.29 -20.48
N ARG A 208 21.57 -18.59 -20.40
CA ARG A 208 20.79 -19.59 -19.65
C ARG A 208 20.58 -19.23 -18.18
N TRP A 209 21.60 -18.65 -17.54
CA TRP A 209 21.51 -18.21 -16.14
C TRP A 209 20.57 -17.02 -15.97
N PHE A 210 20.53 -16.08 -16.91
CA PHE A 210 19.62 -14.93 -16.88
C PHE A 210 18.15 -15.40 -17.00
N TRP A 211 17.90 -16.33 -17.91
CA TRP A 211 16.58 -16.93 -18.07
C TRP A 211 16.13 -17.71 -16.81
N ARG A 212 17.05 -18.47 -16.17
CA ARG A 212 16.77 -19.12 -14.88
C ARG A 212 16.44 -18.12 -13.78
N GLY A 213 17.17 -17.01 -13.69
CA GLY A 213 16.89 -15.95 -12.72
C GLY A 213 15.54 -15.27 -12.94
N ARG A 214 15.13 -15.06 -14.17
CA ARG A 214 13.78 -14.59 -14.49
C ARG A 214 12.69 -15.57 -14.06
N ARG A 215 12.91 -16.87 -14.27
CA ARG A 215 11.96 -17.90 -13.80
C ARG A 215 11.87 -17.95 -12.28
N PHE A 216 13.00 -17.81 -11.59
CA PHE A 216 13.02 -17.70 -10.14
C PHE A 216 12.17 -16.52 -9.69
N HIS A 217 12.38 -15.34 -10.26
CA HIS A 217 11.60 -14.13 -9.93
C HIS A 217 10.10 -14.32 -10.22
N ALA A 218 9.73 -14.94 -11.32
CA ALA A 218 8.32 -15.25 -11.60
C ALA A 218 7.69 -16.18 -10.53
N GLY A 219 8.49 -17.01 -9.88
CA GLY A 219 8.06 -17.80 -8.72
C GLY A 219 7.71 -16.95 -7.50
N VAL A 220 8.37 -15.81 -7.32
CA VAL A 220 8.08 -14.83 -6.23
C VAL A 220 6.66 -14.28 -6.33
N GLU A 221 6.20 -13.95 -7.54
CA GLU A 221 4.81 -13.50 -7.75
C GLU A 221 3.78 -14.57 -7.32
N GLY A 222 4.07 -15.84 -7.65
CA GLY A 222 3.27 -16.97 -7.20
C GLY A 222 3.24 -17.07 -5.67
N ARG A 223 4.37 -16.84 -5.01
CA ARG A 223 4.49 -16.85 -3.55
C ARG A 223 3.72 -15.71 -2.90
N ILE A 224 3.82 -14.49 -3.42
CA ILE A 224 3.01 -13.35 -2.96
C ILE A 224 1.51 -13.72 -2.98
N SER A 225 1.06 -14.39 -4.02
CA SER A 225 -0.32 -14.88 -4.11
C SER A 225 -0.66 -15.91 -3.03
N VAL A 226 0.27 -16.81 -2.71
CA VAL A 226 0.12 -17.80 -1.63
C VAL A 226 0.05 -17.11 -0.27
N ILE A 227 0.96 -16.18 0.01
CA ILE A 227 0.98 -15.41 1.26
C ILE A 227 -0.34 -14.66 1.46
N LYS A 228 -0.84 -14.01 0.42
CA LYS A 228 -2.14 -13.33 0.48
C LYS A 228 -3.29 -14.29 0.80
N ARG A 229 -3.39 -15.40 0.09
CA ARG A 229 -4.54 -16.32 0.19
C ARG A 229 -4.46 -17.31 1.33
N LYS A 230 -3.27 -17.83 1.65
CA LYS A 230 -3.10 -18.89 2.66
C LYS A 230 -2.64 -18.36 4.01
N HIS A 231 -1.85 -17.28 4.03
CA HIS A 231 -1.28 -16.72 5.26
C HIS A 231 -1.96 -15.40 5.68
N GLY A 232 -3.13 -15.10 5.10
CA GLY A 232 -4.02 -14.04 5.57
C GLY A 232 -3.59 -12.61 5.20
N LEU A 233 -2.58 -12.42 4.34
CA LEU A 233 -2.14 -11.08 3.90
C LEU A 233 -3.01 -10.46 2.80
N ASP A 234 -4.22 -10.97 2.59
CA ASP A 234 -5.19 -10.37 1.66
C ASP A 234 -5.84 -9.12 2.26
N ARG A 235 -6.19 -9.15 3.54
CA ARG A 235 -6.82 -8.05 4.25
C ARG A 235 -6.31 -7.93 5.67
N CYS A 236 -5.68 -6.79 5.98
CA CYS A 236 -5.27 -6.49 7.35
C CYS A 236 -6.47 -6.37 8.28
N ARG A 237 -6.39 -7.05 9.42
CA ARG A 237 -7.40 -7.00 10.50
C ARG A 237 -6.90 -6.23 11.71
N ASN A 238 -5.63 -5.86 11.75
CA ASN A 238 -5.03 -5.06 12.80
C ASN A 238 -5.22 -3.57 12.48
N ARG A 239 -5.15 -2.72 13.50
CA ARG A 239 -5.32 -1.27 13.38
C ARG A 239 -3.97 -0.56 13.52
N GLY A 240 -3.87 0.58 12.84
CA GLY A 240 -2.69 1.44 12.86
C GLY A 240 -1.51 0.87 12.06
N GLN A 241 -0.51 1.70 11.85
CA GLN A 241 0.68 1.35 11.07
C GLN A 241 1.45 0.20 11.72
N ASP A 242 1.73 0.28 13.02
CA ASP A 242 2.40 -0.80 13.77
C ASP A 242 1.62 -2.11 13.72
N GLY A 243 0.28 -2.02 13.74
CA GLY A 243 -0.59 -3.17 13.58
C GLY A 243 -0.47 -3.80 12.20
N PHE A 244 -0.35 -2.96 11.16
CA PHE A 244 -0.13 -3.42 9.80
C PHE A 244 1.24 -4.10 9.64
N GLU A 245 2.31 -3.51 10.18
CA GLU A 245 3.66 -4.11 10.13
C GLU A 245 3.71 -5.47 10.83
N ARG A 246 3.16 -5.56 12.04
CA ARG A 246 3.05 -6.86 12.76
C ARG A 246 2.28 -7.89 11.96
N TRP A 247 1.19 -7.48 11.32
CA TRP A 247 0.39 -8.39 10.50
C TRP A 247 1.17 -8.90 9.28
N VAL A 248 1.96 -8.05 8.61
CA VAL A 248 2.87 -8.46 7.53
C VAL A 248 3.91 -9.43 8.07
N GLY A 249 4.55 -9.11 9.20
CA GLY A 249 5.54 -9.96 9.86
C GLY A 249 5.00 -11.36 10.17
N TRP A 250 3.78 -11.47 10.71
CA TRP A 250 3.12 -12.77 10.93
C TRP A 250 2.93 -13.58 9.65
N GLY A 251 2.57 -12.92 8.55
CA GLY A 251 2.44 -13.59 7.25
C GLY A 251 3.78 -14.11 6.73
N VAL A 252 4.87 -13.36 6.93
CA VAL A 252 6.23 -13.77 6.60
C VAL A 252 6.67 -14.97 7.44
N ILE A 253 6.45 -14.94 8.75
CA ILE A 253 6.74 -16.06 9.66
C ILE A 253 5.98 -17.31 9.20
N ALA A 254 4.67 -17.20 8.94
CA ALA A 254 3.84 -18.32 8.50
C ALA A 254 4.34 -18.92 7.17
N ASN A 255 4.78 -18.07 6.22
CA ASN A 255 5.39 -18.53 4.99
C ASN A 255 6.68 -19.31 5.25
N ASN A 256 7.57 -18.76 6.07
CA ASN A 256 8.87 -19.35 6.35
C ASN A 256 8.74 -20.68 7.11
N LEU A 257 7.84 -20.77 8.09
CA LEU A 257 7.52 -22.04 8.77
C LEU A 257 6.97 -23.09 7.79
N THR A 258 6.13 -22.68 6.85
CA THR A 258 5.61 -23.57 5.81
C THR A 258 6.73 -24.04 4.85
N ALA A 259 7.67 -23.16 4.51
CA ALA A 259 8.84 -23.51 3.69
C ALA A 259 9.76 -24.52 4.42
N MET A 260 10.01 -24.30 5.73
CA MET A 260 10.77 -25.22 6.58
C MET A 260 10.11 -26.60 6.63
N GLY A 261 8.80 -26.66 6.89
CA GLY A 261 8.05 -27.92 6.93
C GLY A 261 8.15 -28.72 5.63
N LYS A 262 8.15 -28.05 4.48
CA LYS A 262 8.33 -28.72 3.18
C LYS A 262 9.74 -29.25 2.96
N GLY A 263 10.76 -28.58 3.48
CA GLY A 263 12.14 -29.02 3.41
C GLY A 263 12.46 -30.19 4.37
N LEU A 264 11.63 -30.41 5.39
CA LEU A 264 11.74 -31.48 6.36
C LEU A 264 10.90 -32.72 5.98
N SER A 265 10.01 -32.59 5.01
CA SER A 265 9.23 -33.73 4.50
C SER A 265 10.10 -34.56 3.54
N PRO A 266 10.23 -35.90 3.72
CA PRO A 266 11.01 -36.76 2.86
C PRO A 266 10.49 -36.83 1.42
#